data_3fe92b597c47a82aaa090d312f77722c
#
_entry.id   3fe92b597c47a82aaa090d312f77722c
#
_cell.length_a   1.000
_cell.length_b   1.000
_cell.length_c   1.000
_cell.angle_alpha   90.00
_cell.angle_beta   90.00
_cell.angle_gamma   90.00
#
_symmetry.space_group_name_H-M   'P 1'
#
loop_
_entity.id
_entity.type
_entity.pdbx_description
1 polymer ?
#
loop_
_entity_poly.entity_id
_entity_poly.type
_entity_poly.pdbx_seq_one_letter_code
_entity_poly.pdbx_strand_id
1 'polypeptide(L)'
;MITAVIVTYNRKELLGQNIEMLLKQTIPFDSIIIVDNCSTDGTFEYLKNCGWTTEPFIYLKTETNIGGAGGFYTGVKAAYEAGADWIVLMDDDGRMADEHTMEILYCAAKKLYDENRGEHKLLANALVQKGNLLSFKIDHMYTVAEAMMTAKNGLIEGAANPFNGTLISRELVSEIGYPNKEFFIKGDEVDYKQRAFAAGAYVVTVTEAKYIHPRPETVEKTVMGVKVPFFVEAPWKEYYAARNFTYMYKLQGWYKGILFELIFVKLLAIISLKCKKMETIKMLFKGVYDGWKG
;
A
#
# COMPACT_ATOMS: atom_id res chain seq x y z
N MET A 1 5.12 7.27 -20.58
CA MET A 1 3.97 7.92 -19.87
C MET A 1 3.98 7.51 -18.39
N ILE A 2 3.96 8.48 -17.49
CA ILE A 2 3.94 8.28 -16.03
C ILE A 2 2.56 8.66 -15.52
N THR A 3 1.83 7.73 -14.92
CA THR A 3 0.49 7.94 -14.39
C THR A 3 0.46 7.74 -12.88
N ALA A 4 -0.06 8.73 -12.14
CA ALA A 4 -0.35 8.57 -10.72
C ALA A 4 -1.75 7.98 -10.54
N VAL A 5 -1.90 7.08 -9.57
CA VAL A 5 -3.17 6.51 -9.12
C VAL A 5 -3.33 6.81 -7.64
N ILE A 6 -4.38 7.54 -7.27
CA ILE A 6 -4.72 7.87 -5.90
C ILE A 6 -6.08 7.27 -5.58
N VAL A 7 -6.18 6.52 -4.48
CA VAL A 7 -7.46 5.99 -3.99
C VAL A 7 -7.90 6.81 -2.80
N THR A 8 -9.16 7.27 -2.79
CA THR A 8 -9.70 8.10 -1.71
C THR A 8 -11.08 7.64 -1.24
N TYR A 9 -11.37 7.90 0.03
CA TYR A 9 -12.69 7.71 0.62
C TYR A 9 -12.92 8.65 1.80
N ASN A 10 -13.78 9.67 1.64
CA ASN A 10 -14.15 10.64 2.68
C ASN A 10 -12.94 11.35 3.34
N ARG A 11 -11.96 11.81 2.55
CA ARG A 11 -10.74 12.47 3.01
C ARG A 11 -10.27 13.56 2.07
N LYS A 12 -11.20 14.38 1.58
CA LYS A 12 -10.92 15.41 0.55
C LYS A 12 -9.76 16.35 0.88
N GLU A 13 -9.58 16.73 2.16
CA GLU A 13 -8.51 17.64 2.58
C GLU A 13 -7.12 16.97 2.47
N LEU A 14 -7.01 15.68 2.85
CA LEU A 14 -5.77 14.91 2.72
C LEU A 14 -5.44 14.64 1.25
N LEU A 15 -6.46 14.27 0.47
CA LEU A 15 -6.35 14.12 -0.97
C LEU A 15 -5.83 15.42 -1.62
N GLY A 16 -6.38 16.59 -1.21
CA GLY A 16 -5.93 17.89 -1.70
C GLY A 16 -4.43 18.13 -1.44
N GLN A 17 -3.96 17.85 -0.22
CA GLN A 17 -2.55 17.98 0.13
C GLN A 17 -1.65 17.03 -0.69
N ASN A 18 -2.13 15.83 -0.98
CA ASN A 18 -1.41 14.88 -1.83
C ASN A 18 -1.30 15.42 -3.26
N ILE A 19 -2.41 15.84 -3.87
CA ILE A 19 -2.44 16.40 -5.23
C ILE A 19 -1.56 17.64 -5.35
N GLU A 20 -1.62 18.57 -4.41
CA GLU A 20 -0.76 19.77 -4.41
C GLU A 20 0.73 19.42 -4.43
N MET A 21 1.13 18.34 -3.75
CA MET A 21 2.52 17.88 -3.75
C MET A 21 2.87 17.17 -5.07
N LEU A 22 1.95 16.45 -5.70
CA LEU A 22 2.17 15.87 -7.03
C LEU A 22 2.39 16.92 -8.10
N LEU A 23 1.61 18.01 -8.05
CA LEU A 23 1.74 19.13 -9.01
C LEU A 23 3.06 19.90 -8.86
N LYS A 24 3.77 19.76 -7.74
CA LYS A 24 5.07 20.40 -7.50
C LYS A 24 6.26 19.54 -7.92
N GLN A 25 6.04 18.29 -8.30
CA GLN A 25 7.15 17.38 -8.63
C GLN A 25 7.94 17.87 -9.85
N THR A 26 9.27 17.79 -9.78
CA THR A 26 10.18 18.18 -10.89
C THR A 26 10.02 17.29 -12.12
N ILE A 27 9.62 16.03 -11.94
CA ILE A 27 9.12 15.16 -13.02
C ILE A 27 7.60 15.17 -12.96
N PRO A 28 6.92 15.80 -13.95
CA PRO A 28 5.46 15.87 -13.97
C PRO A 28 4.84 14.51 -14.29
N PHE A 29 3.60 14.33 -13.86
CA PHE A 29 2.77 13.21 -14.26
C PHE A 29 2.03 13.52 -15.55
N ASP A 30 2.05 12.61 -16.51
CA ASP A 30 1.28 12.72 -17.75
C ASP A 30 -0.24 12.60 -17.48
N SER A 31 -0.61 11.84 -16.43
CA SER A 31 -1.98 11.66 -15.98
C SER A 31 -2.06 11.39 -14.48
N ILE A 32 -3.13 11.88 -13.84
CA ILE A 32 -3.43 11.63 -12.42
C ILE A 32 -4.84 11.06 -12.32
N ILE A 33 -4.94 9.78 -12.02
CA ILE A 33 -6.21 9.06 -11.84
C ILE A 33 -6.58 9.11 -10.37
N ILE A 34 -7.74 9.69 -10.08
CA ILE A 34 -8.33 9.75 -8.74
C ILE A 34 -9.49 8.77 -8.70
N VAL A 35 -9.34 7.70 -7.92
CA VAL A 35 -10.41 6.73 -7.69
C VAL A 35 -11.12 7.07 -6.38
N ASP A 36 -12.32 7.62 -6.49
CA ASP A 36 -13.18 7.95 -5.36
C ASP A 36 -14.10 6.76 -5.02
N ASN A 37 -13.85 6.14 -3.89
CA ASN A 37 -14.60 5.00 -3.37
C ASN A 37 -15.98 5.38 -2.83
N CYS A 38 -16.79 6.13 -3.61
CA CYS A 38 -18.14 6.56 -3.23
C CYS A 38 -18.14 7.52 -2.02
N SER A 39 -17.26 8.55 -2.03
CA SER A 39 -17.23 9.56 -0.98
C SER A 39 -18.52 10.36 -0.90
N THR A 40 -18.85 10.81 0.31
CA THR A 40 -20.05 11.59 0.67
C THR A 40 -19.70 12.91 1.37
N ASP A 41 -18.41 13.22 1.51
CA ASP A 41 -17.90 14.42 2.18
C ASP A 41 -17.77 15.66 1.25
N GLY A 42 -18.25 15.56 0.00
CA GLY A 42 -18.10 16.61 -1.00
C GLY A 42 -16.77 16.57 -1.77
N THR A 43 -16.12 15.39 -1.82
CA THR A 43 -14.84 15.21 -2.54
C THR A 43 -14.94 15.66 -4.00
N PHE A 44 -15.98 15.28 -4.73
CA PHE A 44 -16.13 15.68 -6.15
C PHE A 44 -16.20 17.19 -6.33
N GLU A 45 -17.04 17.86 -5.56
CA GLU A 45 -17.21 19.32 -5.61
C GLU A 45 -15.91 20.04 -5.24
N TYR A 46 -15.17 19.52 -4.25
CA TYR A 46 -13.87 20.03 -3.88
C TYR A 46 -12.88 19.94 -5.04
N LEU A 47 -12.73 18.78 -5.67
CA LEU A 47 -11.85 18.56 -6.81
C LEU A 47 -12.23 19.44 -8.00
N LYS A 48 -13.53 19.56 -8.29
CA LYS A 48 -14.05 20.42 -9.36
C LYS A 48 -13.71 21.89 -9.13
N ASN A 49 -13.87 22.37 -7.91
CA ASN A 49 -13.55 23.76 -7.55
C ASN A 49 -12.05 24.06 -7.65
N CYS A 50 -11.18 23.05 -7.44
CA CYS A 50 -9.74 23.15 -7.63
C CYS A 50 -9.30 22.98 -9.10
N GLY A 51 -10.21 22.63 -10.02
CA GLY A 51 -9.87 22.32 -11.41
C GLY A 51 -9.26 20.92 -11.61
N TRP A 52 -9.37 20.05 -10.63
CA TRP A 52 -8.75 18.70 -10.63
C TRP A 52 -9.70 17.60 -11.13
N THR A 53 -10.55 17.95 -12.10
CA THR A 53 -11.48 17.02 -12.77
C THR A 53 -11.36 17.05 -14.29
N THR A 54 -10.40 17.82 -14.82
CA THR A 54 -10.07 17.94 -16.24
C THR A 54 -8.61 17.59 -16.46
N GLU A 55 -8.19 17.31 -17.68
CA GLU A 55 -6.80 16.96 -17.99
C GLU A 55 -5.77 17.82 -17.21
N PRO A 56 -4.73 17.22 -16.64
CA PRO A 56 -4.34 15.80 -16.72
C PRO A 56 -5.02 14.87 -15.71
N PHE A 57 -6.09 15.31 -15.04
CA PHE A 57 -6.82 14.54 -14.04
C PHE A 57 -7.93 13.70 -14.67
N ILE A 58 -8.03 12.44 -14.19
CA ILE A 58 -9.11 11.51 -14.52
C ILE A 58 -9.81 11.14 -13.23
N TYR A 59 -11.05 11.56 -13.06
CA TYR A 59 -11.85 11.24 -11.88
C TYR A 59 -12.75 10.02 -12.15
N LEU A 60 -12.59 8.98 -11.33
CA LEU A 60 -13.36 7.75 -11.38
C LEU A 60 -14.09 7.55 -10.06
N LYS A 61 -15.43 7.64 -10.07
CA LYS A 61 -16.26 7.38 -8.90
C LYS A 61 -16.85 5.98 -8.97
N THR A 62 -16.72 5.22 -7.86
CA THR A 62 -17.37 3.92 -7.73
C THR A 62 -18.82 4.07 -7.26
N GLU A 63 -19.67 3.10 -7.57
CA GLU A 63 -21.08 3.10 -7.12
C GLU A 63 -21.20 2.84 -5.61
N THR A 64 -20.27 2.08 -5.06
CA THR A 64 -20.20 1.73 -3.63
C THR A 64 -18.76 1.75 -3.17
N ASN A 65 -18.52 1.80 -1.86
CA ASN A 65 -17.18 1.63 -1.32
C ASN A 65 -16.71 0.17 -1.55
N ILE A 66 -15.74 0.02 -2.44
CA ILE A 66 -15.11 -1.27 -2.81
C ILE A 66 -13.78 -1.51 -2.07
N GLY A 67 -13.45 -0.68 -1.09
CA GLY A 67 -12.21 -0.75 -0.32
C GLY A 67 -10.97 -0.26 -1.08
N GLY A 68 -9.84 -0.18 -0.38
CA GLY A 68 -8.57 0.20 -0.99
C GLY A 68 -8.16 -0.75 -2.13
N ALA A 69 -8.28 -2.05 -1.91
CA ALA A 69 -7.97 -3.08 -2.90
C ALA A 69 -8.75 -2.92 -4.22
N GLY A 70 -10.07 -2.69 -4.13
CA GLY A 70 -10.92 -2.42 -5.28
C GLY A 70 -10.58 -1.09 -5.96
N GLY A 71 -10.26 -0.07 -5.17
CA GLY A 71 -9.82 1.23 -5.68
C GLY A 71 -8.51 1.12 -6.48
N PHE A 72 -7.49 0.46 -5.93
CA PHE A 72 -6.24 0.22 -6.65
C PHE A 72 -6.42 -0.69 -7.87
N TYR A 73 -7.26 -1.73 -7.80
CA TYR A 73 -7.64 -2.51 -8.98
C TYR A 73 -8.16 -1.61 -10.10
N THR A 74 -9.11 -0.73 -9.78
CA THR A 74 -9.76 0.18 -10.75
C THR A 74 -8.76 1.16 -11.34
N GLY A 75 -7.93 1.79 -10.50
CA GLY A 75 -6.96 2.79 -10.93
C GLY A 75 -5.81 2.20 -11.75
N VAL A 76 -5.22 1.06 -11.31
CA VAL A 76 -4.15 0.39 -12.06
C VAL A 76 -4.65 -0.10 -13.40
N LYS A 77 -5.87 -0.67 -13.46
CA LYS A 77 -6.51 -1.09 -14.70
C LYS A 77 -6.66 0.09 -15.66
N ALA A 78 -7.23 1.20 -15.19
CA ALA A 78 -7.43 2.40 -16.01
C ALA A 78 -6.10 2.97 -16.53
N ALA A 79 -5.06 3.05 -15.68
CA ALA A 79 -3.73 3.52 -16.09
C ALA A 79 -3.09 2.58 -17.13
N TYR A 80 -3.17 1.28 -16.91
CA TYR A 80 -2.62 0.27 -17.84
C TYR A 80 -3.32 0.31 -19.20
N GLU A 81 -4.64 0.37 -19.22
CA GLU A 81 -5.45 0.44 -20.45
C GLU A 81 -5.23 1.78 -21.20
N ALA A 82 -4.95 2.87 -20.49
CA ALA A 82 -4.56 4.15 -21.08
C ALA A 82 -3.12 4.18 -21.64
N GLY A 83 -2.34 3.10 -21.47
CA GLY A 83 -1.00 2.98 -22.04
C GLY A 83 0.13 3.50 -21.13
N ALA A 84 -0.09 3.63 -19.81
CA ALA A 84 0.97 4.01 -18.89
C ALA A 84 2.16 3.06 -18.95
N ASP A 85 3.40 3.59 -19.05
CA ASP A 85 4.63 2.81 -18.95
C ASP A 85 5.02 2.62 -17.47
N TRP A 86 4.73 3.63 -16.67
CA TRP A 86 4.99 3.67 -15.25
C TRP A 86 3.74 4.12 -14.50
N ILE A 87 3.42 3.43 -13.40
CA ILE A 87 2.26 3.74 -12.56
C ILE A 87 2.73 3.97 -11.14
N VAL A 88 2.39 5.13 -10.56
CA VAL A 88 2.67 5.45 -9.16
C VAL A 88 1.41 5.26 -8.34
N LEU A 89 1.48 4.44 -7.30
CA LEU A 89 0.35 4.06 -6.44
C LEU A 89 0.45 4.77 -5.09
N MET A 90 -0.63 5.41 -4.68
CA MET A 90 -0.70 6.21 -3.46
C MET A 90 -2.07 6.14 -2.79
N ASP A 91 -2.07 6.07 -1.46
CA ASP A 91 -3.25 6.38 -0.65
C ASP A 91 -3.44 7.91 -0.51
N ASP A 92 -4.64 8.35 -0.20
CA ASP A 92 -5.01 9.77 -0.06
C ASP A 92 -4.35 10.46 1.15
N ASP A 93 -3.97 9.71 2.19
CA ASP A 93 -3.38 10.24 3.43
C ASP A 93 -1.83 10.21 3.44
N GLY A 94 -1.23 9.75 2.34
CA GLY A 94 0.20 9.83 2.10
C GLY A 94 0.55 10.91 1.08
N ARG A 95 1.81 11.31 1.02
CA ARG A 95 2.33 12.24 0.01
C ARG A 95 3.83 12.15 -0.17
N MET A 96 4.33 12.56 -1.30
CA MET A 96 5.76 12.76 -1.54
C MET A 96 6.31 13.81 -0.56
N ALA A 97 7.54 13.62 -0.07
CA ALA A 97 8.10 14.45 0.99
C ALA A 97 8.49 15.85 0.49
N ASP A 98 8.94 15.93 -0.75
CA ASP A 98 9.39 17.16 -1.40
C ASP A 98 9.19 17.07 -2.93
N GLU A 99 9.58 18.14 -3.64
CA GLU A 99 9.43 18.27 -5.08
C GLU A 99 10.35 17.36 -5.92
N HIS A 100 11.38 16.78 -5.33
CA HIS A 100 12.34 15.89 -6.01
C HIS A 100 12.08 14.40 -5.77
N THR A 101 11.13 14.06 -4.91
CA THR A 101 10.87 12.67 -4.52
C THR A 101 10.59 11.78 -5.74
N MET A 102 9.74 12.25 -6.68
CA MET A 102 9.43 11.49 -7.89
C MET A 102 10.65 11.35 -8.82
N GLU A 103 11.44 12.39 -8.97
CA GLU A 103 12.67 12.37 -9.77
C GLU A 103 13.64 11.31 -9.25
N ILE A 104 13.88 11.30 -7.93
CA ILE A 104 14.80 10.32 -7.30
C ILE A 104 14.25 8.89 -7.50
N LEU A 105 12.96 8.68 -7.26
CA LEU A 105 12.34 7.36 -7.41
C LEU A 105 12.37 6.88 -8.86
N TYR A 106 11.99 7.75 -9.80
CA TYR A 106 11.94 7.43 -11.22
C TYR A 106 13.33 7.18 -11.80
N CYS A 107 14.32 8.05 -11.51
CA CYS A 107 15.68 7.86 -11.99
C CYS A 107 16.30 6.55 -11.49
N ALA A 108 16.09 6.19 -10.22
CA ALA A 108 16.53 4.91 -9.68
C ALA A 108 15.83 3.73 -10.38
N ALA A 109 14.51 3.77 -10.51
CA ALA A 109 13.75 2.72 -11.19
C ALA A 109 14.12 2.60 -12.66
N LYS A 110 14.25 3.71 -13.37
CA LYS A 110 14.63 3.74 -14.80
C LYS A 110 16.02 3.14 -15.02
N LYS A 111 16.99 3.45 -14.15
CA LYS A 111 18.32 2.83 -14.20
C LYS A 111 18.25 1.31 -14.06
N LEU A 112 17.48 0.82 -13.06
CA LEU A 112 17.29 -0.61 -12.84
C LEU A 112 16.58 -1.30 -14.03
N TYR A 113 15.63 -0.59 -14.62
CA TYR A 113 14.92 -1.04 -15.82
C TYR A 113 15.89 -1.16 -17.02
N ASP A 114 16.73 -0.15 -17.25
CA ASP A 114 17.70 -0.15 -18.35
C ASP A 114 18.81 -1.19 -18.14
N GLU A 115 19.10 -1.57 -16.90
CA GLU A 115 19.96 -2.69 -16.53
C GLU A 115 19.26 -4.06 -16.68
N ASN A 116 18.04 -4.11 -17.19
CA ASN A 116 17.20 -5.32 -17.34
C ASN A 116 16.96 -6.08 -16.03
N ARG A 117 16.93 -5.37 -14.88
CA ARG A 117 16.64 -5.99 -13.59
C ARG A 117 15.20 -6.53 -13.58
N GLY A 118 15.04 -7.75 -13.06
CA GLY A 118 13.74 -8.41 -13.03
C GLY A 118 13.08 -8.58 -14.41
N GLU A 119 13.86 -8.60 -15.50
CA GLU A 119 13.34 -8.64 -16.87
C GLU A 119 12.36 -7.48 -17.13
N HIS A 120 12.74 -6.27 -16.70
CA HIS A 120 11.92 -5.05 -16.75
C HIS A 120 10.68 -5.04 -15.83
N LYS A 121 10.43 -6.10 -15.05
CA LYS A 121 9.35 -6.16 -14.05
C LYS A 121 9.83 -5.50 -12.76
N LEU A 122 9.45 -4.25 -12.52
CA LEU A 122 9.92 -3.47 -11.38
C LEU A 122 8.79 -3.08 -10.44
N LEU A 123 9.08 -3.20 -9.14
CA LEU A 123 8.31 -2.61 -8.06
C LEU A 123 9.28 -1.82 -7.19
N ALA A 124 9.36 -0.51 -7.42
CA ALA A 124 10.22 0.41 -6.69
C ALA A 124 9.38 1.25 -5.72
N ASN A 125 9.75 1.26 -4.44
CA ASN A 125 9.02 1.99 -3.42
C ASN A 125 9.85 3.13 -2.87
N ALA A 126 9.24 4.27 -2.62
CA ALA A 126 9.85 5.31 -1.81
C ALA A 126 9.94 4.84 -0.34
N LEU A 127 10.86 5.40 0.44
CA LEU A 127 10.97 5.11 1.87
C LEU A 127 9.82 5.77 2.63
N VAL A 128 8.91 4.96 3.14
CA VAL A 128 7.67 5.42 3.79
C VAL A 128 7.93 5.77 5.26
N GLN A 129 7.77 7.03 5.62
CA GLN A 129 8.17 7.56 6.92
C GLN A 129 7.19 8.56 7.53
N LYS A 130 7.30 8.74 8.85
CA LYS A 130 6.75 9.87 9.61
C LYS A 130 7.81 10.40 10.56
N GLY A 131 8.39 11.56 10.23
CA GLY A 131 9.57 12.07 10.92
C GLY A 131 10.77 11.13 10.77
N ASN A 132 11.42 10.77 11.86
CA ASN A 132 12.58 9.88 11.86
C ASN A 132 12.25 8.38 11.93
N LEU A 133 10.96 8.03 11.91
CA LEU A 133 10.50 6.65 12.04
C LEU A 133 9.89 6.18 10.72
N LEU A 134 10.10 4.90 10.39
CA LEU A 134 9.40 4.26 9.29
C LEU A 134 7.90 4.15 9.63
N SER A 135 7.02 4.49 8.70
CA SER A 135 5.57 4.29 8.89
C SER A 135 5.21 2.81 8.91
N PHE A 136 5.89 2.02 8.09
CA PHE A 136 5.83 0.56 8.08
C PHE A 136 7.25 0.02 8.24
N LYS A 137 7.41 -1.00 9.07
CA LYS A 137 8.73 -1.63 9.25
C LYS A 137 9.22 -2.27 7.93
N ILE A 138 10.52 -2.24 7.75
CA ILE A 138 11.20 -2.99 6.70
C ILE A 138 12.09 -4.01 7.41
N ASP A 139 11.78 -5.29 7.31
CA ASP A 139 12.43 -6.36 8.08
C ASP A 139 12.44 -6.05 9.59
N HIS A 140 13.61 -5.82 10.16
CA HIS A 140 13.80 -5.46 11.57
C HIS A 140 14.04 -3.97 11.80
N MET A 141 13.99 -3.15 10.74
CA MET A 141 14.22 -1.71 10.80
C MET A 141 12.93 -0.95 11.14
N TYR A 142 13.04 0.00 12.04
CA TYR A 142 11.94 0.85 12.51
C TYR A 142 12.20 2.34 12.31
N THR A 143 13.46 2.72 12.03
CA THR A 143 13.88 4.10 11.86
C THR A 143 14.43 4.37 10.47
N VAL A 144 14.33 5.62 10.04
CA VAL A 144 14.94 6.09 8.79
C VAL A 144 16.46 5.87 8.81
N ALA A 145 17.10 6.12 9.95
CA ALA A 145 18.56 5.92 10.08
C ALA A 145 18.97 4.47 9.86
N GLU A 146 18.25 3.51 10.43
CA GLU A 146 18.53 2.06 10.21
C GLU A 146 18.37 1.70 8.73
N ALA A 147 17.31 2.19 8.08
CA ALA A 147 17.10 1.96 6.65
C ALA A 147 18.22 2.55 5.79
N MET A 148 18.64 3.79 6.08
CA MET A 148 19.73 4.45 5.36
C MET A 148 21.07 3.74 5.55
N MET A 149 21.37 3.25 6.76
CA MET A 149 22.60 2.49 7.07
C MET A 149 22.62 1.11 6.41
N THR A 150 21.47 0.48 6.23
CA THR A 150 21.34 -0.86 5.63
C THR A 150 21.36 -0.78 4.10
N ALA A 151 20.96 0.33 3.54
CA ALA A 151 20.88 0.52 2.08
C ALA A 151 22.25 0.37 1.41
N LYS A 152 22.27 -0.33 0.29
CA LYS A 152 23.43 -0.41 -0.59
C LYS A 152 23.18 0.47 -1.82
N ASN A 153 24.01 1.48 -2.02
CA ASN A 153 23.84 2.48 -3.09
C ASN A 153 22.43 3.12 -3.09
N GLY A 154 21.89 3.42 -1.90
CA GLY A 154 20.57 4.00 -1.74
C GLY A 154 19.40 3.02 -1.94
N LEU A 155 19.63 1.72 -2.02
CA LEU A 155 18.63 0.69 -2.30
C LEU A 155 18.57 -0.35 -1.18
N ILE A 156 17.36 -0.76 -0.81
CA ILE A 156 17.08 -1.94 0.01
C ILE A 156 16.34 -2.94 -0.89
N GLU A 157 17.07 -3.96 -1.33
CA GLU A 157 16.54 -4.99 -2.22
C GLU A 157 15.60 -5.95 -1.46
N GLY A 158 14.60 -6.48 -2.17
CA GLY A 158 13.65 -7.44 -1.61
C GLY A 158 12.63 -6.84 -0.63
N ALA A 159 12.58 -5.51 -0.49
CA ALA A 159 11.71 -4.83 0.45
C ALA A 159 10.88 -3.72 -0.22
N ALA A 160 9.60 -3.68 0.07
CA ALA A 160 8.67 -2.63 -0.35
C ALA A 160 7.42 -2.63 0.53
N ASN A 161 6.78 -1.48 0.64
CA ASN A 161 5.46 -1.28 1.22
C ASN A 161 4.51 -0.78 0.12
N PRO A 162 3.98 -1.66 -0.76
CA PRO A 162 3.17 -1.26 -1.91
C PRO A 162 2.02 -0.34 -1.56
N PHE A 163 1.57 0.43 -2.56
CA PHE A 163 0.49 1.42 -2.51
C PHE A 163 0.80 2.71 -1.73
N ASN A 164 2.03 2.83 -1.23
CA ASN A 164 2.49 4.01 -0.49
C ASN A 164 3.73 4.62 -1.18
N GLY A 165 3.52 5.42 -2.23
CA GLY A 165 4.61 5.97 -3.03
C GLY A 165 5.36 4.87 -3.80
N THR A 166 4.61 3.98 -4.44
CA THR A 166 5.13 2.82 -5.15
C THR A 166 5.07 3.05 -6.64
N LEU A 167 6.19 2.95 -7.31
CA LEU A 167 6.33 3.00 -8.77
C LEU A 167 6.43 1.58 -9.32
N ILE A 168 5.54 1.22 -10.23
CA ILE A 168 5.53 -0.08 -10.91
C ILE A 168 5.66 0.09 -12.41
N SER A 169 6.38 -0.85 -13.04
CA SER A 169 6.52 -0.89 -14.51
C SER A 169 5.29 -1.54 -15.17
N ARG A 170 5.05 -1.17 -16.41
CA ARG A 170 4.01 -1.76 -17.26
C ARG A 170 4.18 -3.27 -17.40
N GLU A 171 5.40 -3.75 -17.54
CA GLU A 171 5.74 -5.17 -17.70
C GLU A 171 5.34 -5.96 -16.45
N LEU A 172 5.52 -5.38 -15.25
CA LEU A 172 5.05 -6.01 -14.03
C LEU A 172 3.53 -6.17 -14.05
N VAL A 173 2.79 -5.12 -14.41
CA VAL A 173 1.31 -5.19 -14.49
C VAL A 173 0.85 -6.18 -15.55
N SER A 174 1.56 -6.25 -16.70
CA SER A 174 1.27 -7.23 -17.76
C SER A 174 1.41 -8.67 -17.27
N GLU A 175 2.40 -8.93 -16.42
CA GLU A 175 2.71 -10.27 -15.92
C GLU A 175 1.79 -10.71 -14.78
N ILE A 176 1.60 -9.85 -13.76
CA ILE A 176 0.87 -10.24 -12.55
C ILE A 176 -0.57 -9.73 -12.51
N GLY A 177 -0.97 -8.89 -13.46
CA GLY A 177 -2.28 -8.25 -13.47
C GLY A 177 -2.44 -7.17 -12.40
N TYR A 178 -3.68 -6.89 -12.07
CA TYR A 178 -4.08 -5.83 -11.14
C TYR A 178 -4.12 -6.30 -9.68
N PRO A 179 -4.16 -5.38 -8.68
CA PRO A 179 -4.42 -5.74 -7.28
C PRO A 179 -5.69 -6.59 -7.11
N ASN A 180 -5.71 -7.48 -6.14
CA ASN A 180 -6.86 -8.37 -5.91
C ASN A 180 -8.01 -7.61 -5.24
N LYS A 181 -9.01 -7.21 -6.05
CA LYS A 181 -10.17 -6.42 -5.58
C LYS A 181 -11.01 -7.11 -4.50
N GLU A 182 -11.00 -8.45 -4.44
CA GLU A 182 -11.79 -9.23 -3.48
C GLU A 182 -11.27 -9.06 -2.04
N PHE A 183 -10.04 -8.53 -1.88
CA PHE A 183 -9.47 -8.33 -0.55
C PHE A 183 -10.13 -7.18 0.20
N PHE A 184 -10.73 -6.21 -0.48
CA PHE A 184 -11.36 -5.02 0.07
C PHE A 184 -10.36 -4.11 0.81
N ILE A 185 -9.72 -4.62 1.88
CA ILE A 185 -8.68 -3.92 2.65
C ILE A 185 -7.80 -4.96 3.38
N LYS A 186 -6.53 -4.63 3.68
CA LYS A 186 -5.57 -5.47 4.41
C LYS A 186 -5.08 -6.69 3.65
N GLY A 187 -3.82 -6.70 3.38
CA GLY A 187 -3.12 -7.81 2.73
C GLY A 187 -3.09 -7.73 1.21
N ASP A 188 -3.84 -6.83 0.59
CA ASP A 188 -3.79 -6.55 -0.83
C ASP A 188 -2.39 -6.09 -1.29
N GLU A 189 -1.74 -5.25 -0.50
CA GLU A 189 -0.36 -4.85 -0.67
C GLU A 189 0.64 -6.01 -0.53
N VAL A 190 0.36 -6.92 0.39
CA VAL A 190 1.19 -8.12 0.61
C VAL A 190 1.01 -9.11 -0.53
N ASP A 191 -0.22 -9.37 -0.96
CA ASP A 191 -0.54 -10.22 -2.11
C ASP A 191 0.15 -9.70 -3.38
N TYR A 192 0.02 -8.40 -3.66
CA TYR A 192 0.61 -7.79 -4.85
C TYR A 192 2.13 -7.94 -4.87
N LYS A 193 2.78 -7.69 -3.74
CA LYS A 193 4.23 -7.89 -3.58
C LYS A 193 4.63 -9.36 -3.73
N GLN A 194 3.89 -10.29 -3.16
CA GLN A 194 4.18 -11.73 -3.28
C GLN A 194 4.04 -12.20 -4.73
N ARG A 195 3.03 -11.74 -5.46
CA ARG A 195 2.89 -12.02 -6.90
C ARG A 195 4.04 -11.43 -7.71
N ALA A 196 4.50 -10.23 -7.36
CA ALA A 196 5.67 -9.63 -7.99
C ALA A 196 6.93 -10.49 -7.78
N PHE A 197 7.18 -10.96 -6.55
CA PHE A 197 8.29 -11.89 -6.28
C PHE A 197 8.16 -13.21 -7.05
N ALA A 198 6.97 -13.80 -7.07
CA ALA A 198 6.72 -15.05 -7.78
C ALA A 198 6.94 -14.92 -9.30
N ALA A 199 6.72 -13.74 -9.86
CA ALA A 199 6.98 -13.41 -11.26
C ALA A 199 8.45 -13.04 -11.55
N GLY A 200 9.34 -13.10 -10.55
CA GLY A 200 10.76 -12.74 -10.69
C GLY A 200 11.00 -11.24 -10.82
N ALA A 201 10.05 -10.41 -10.39
CA ALA A 201 10.21 -8.96 -10.44
C ALA A 201 11.32 -8.47 -9.49
N TYR A 202 11.98 -7.39 -9.86
CA TYR A 202 12.91 -6.70 -8.98
C TYR A 202 12.15 -5.75 -8.04
N VAL A 203 12.08 -6.13 -6.78
CA VAL A 203 11.39 -5.40 -5.72
C VAL A 203 12.41 -4.64 -4.87
N VAL A 204 12.24 -3.33 -4.69
CA VAL A 204 13.24 -2.49 -4.04
C VAL A 204 12.62 -1.28 -3.34
N THR A 205 13.20 -0.85 -2.22
CA THR A 205 12.96 0.46 -1.62
C THR A 205 14.12 1.40 -1.95
N VAL A 206 13.81 2.56 -2.54
CA VAL A 206 14.75 3.64 -2.84
C VAL A 206 14.79 4.57 -1.62
N THR A 207 15.88 4.52 -0.85
CA THR A 207 15.94 5.17 0.46
C THR A 207 16.04 6.69 0.42
N GLU A 208 16.52 7.25 -0.69
CA GLU A 208 16.58 8.71 -0.90
C GLU A 208 15.24 9.31 -1.33
N ALA A 209 14.37 8.54 -2.00
CA ALA A 209 13.00 8.96 -2.28
C ALA A 209 12.17 8.80 -1.00
N LYS A 210 11.63 9.88 -0.46
CA LYS A 210 10.89 9.88 0.81
C LYS A 210 9.40 10.05 0.56
N TYR A 211 8.59 9.22 1.24
CA TYR A 211 7.14 9.31 1.23
C TYR A 211 6.60 9.46 2.64
N ILE A 212 5.83 10.51 2.89
CA ILE A 212 5.25 10.79 4.21
C ILE A 212 3.91 10.10 4.29
N HIS A 213 3.73 9.26 5.31
CA HIS A 213 2.48 8.56 5.57
C HIS A 213 2.24 8.43 7.08
N PRO A 214 1.00 8.53 7.57
CA PRO A 214 0.68 8.29 8.97
C PRO A 214 1.16 6.91 9.44
N ARG A 215 1.63 6.84 10.69
CA ARG A 215 1.95 5.54 11.30
C ARG A 215 0.69 4.92 11.87
N PRO A 216 0.50 3.60 11.72
CA PRO A 216 -0.56 2.90 12.41
C PRO A 216 -0.43 3.05 13.93
N GLU A 217 -1.54 3.23 14.63
CA GLU A 217 -1.53 3.21 16.09
C GLU A 217 -1.19 1.82 16.59
N THR A 218 -0.16 1.73 17.41
CA THR A 218 0.26 0.48 18.04
C THR A 218 0.20 0.60 19.56
N VAL A 219 -0.20 -0.48 20.22
CA VAL A 219 -0.12 -0.63 21.67
C VAL A 219 0.92 -1.68 21.96
N GLU A 220 1.97 -1.29 22.70
CA GLU A 220 2.95 -2.26 23.19
C GLU A 220 2.37 -3.08 24.34
N LYS A 221 2.49 -4.40 24.25
CA LYS A 221 2.11 -5.33 25.29
C LYS A 221 3.27 -6.29 25.58
N THR A 222 3.44 -6.62 26.82
CA THR A 222 4.40 -7.65 27.22
C THR A 222 3.73 -9.01 27.14
N VAL A 223 4.17 -9.85 26.20
CA VAL A 223 3.73 -11.22 26.02
C VAL A 223 4.91 -12.13 26.36
N MET A 224 4.78 -12.96 27.37
CA MET A 224 5.85 -13.88 27.86
C MET A 224 7.20 -13.17 28.10
N GLY A 225 7.17 -11.94 28.64
CA GLY A 225 8.37 -11.16 28.92
C GLY A 225 8.92 -10.35 27.75
N VAL A 226 8.36 -10.49 26.54
CA VAL A 226 8.77 -9.75 25.33
C VAL A 226 7.76 -8.67 25.03
N LYS A 227 8.23 -7.44 24.75
CA LYS A 227 7.39 -6.34 24.27
C LYS A 227 7.01 -6.59 22.81
N VAL A 228 5.73 -6.72 22.54
CA VAL A 228 5.18 -6.93 21.20
C VAL A 228 4.25 -5.77 20.86
N PRO A 229 4.47 -5.06 19.74
CA PRO A 229 3.54 -4.04 19.27
C PRO A 229 2.34 -4.71 18.61
N PHE A 230 1.14 -4.31 19.01
CA PHE A 230 -0.11 -4.75 18.39
C PHE A 230 -0.83 -3.56 17.76
N PHE A 231 -1.35 -3.75 16.56
CA PHE A 231 -2.21 -2.77 15.91
C PHE A 231 -3.58 -2.75 16.60
N VAL A 232 -4.05 -1.54 16.94
CA VAL A 232 -5.40 -1.33 17.46
C VAL A 232 -6.29 -0.96 16.29
N GLU A 233 -7.11 -1.89 15.86
CA GLU A 233 -8.00 -1.69 14.73
C GLU A 233 -9.46 -1.99 15.08
N ALA A 234 -10.37 -1.46 14.27
CA ALA A 234 -11.79 -1.77 14.40
C ALA A 234 -12.03 -3.27 14.11
N PRO A 235 -12.97 -3.93 14.80
CA PRO A 235 -13.23 -5.37 14.65
C PRO A 235 -13.46 -5.81 13.20
N TRP A 236 -14.15 -4.99 12.40
CA TRP A 236 -14.40 -5.31 10.99
C TRP A 236 -13.11 -5.37 10.14
N LYS A 237 -12.08 -4.58 10.48
CA LYS A 237 -10.76 -4.67 9.80
C LYS A 237 -10.04 -5.96 10.15
N GLU A 238 -10.21 -6.45 11.40
CA GLU A 238 -9.67 -7.75 11.81
C GLU A 238 -10.26 -8.90 10.99
N TYR A 239 -11.55 -8.83 10.64
CA TYR A 239 -12.18 -9.80 9.75
C TYR A 239 -11.45 -9.90 8.41
N TYR A 240 -11.23 -8.75 7.73
CA TYR A 240 -10.55 -8.75 6.44
C TYR A 240 -9.09 -9.21 6.57
N ALA A 241 -8.37 -8.76 7.58
CA ALA A 241 -7.01 -9.23 7.83
C ALA A 241 -6.98 -10.76 8.00
N ALA A 242 -7.81 -11.31 8.89
CA ALA A 242 -7.86 -12.74 9.13
C ALA A 242 -8.25 -13.53 7.86
N ARG A 243 -9.25 -13.06 7.09
CA ARG A 243 -9.70 -13.69 5.85
C ARG A 243 -8.59 -13.73 4.81
N ASN A 244 -8.00 -12.58 4.53
CA ASN A 244 -7.06 -12.42 3.44
C ASN A 244 -5.74 -13.14 3.74
N PHE A 245 -5.20 -13.03 4.96
CA PHE A 245 -3.98 -13.76 5.34
C PHE A 245 -4.22 -15.26 5.42
N THR A 246 -5.40 -15.73 5.86
CA THR A 246 -5.73 -17.17 5.81
C THR A 246 -5.74 -17.69 4.38
N TYR A 247 -6.37 -16.95 3.47
CA TYR A 247 -6.36 -17.29 2.03
C TYR A 247 -4.94 -17.37 1.48
N MET A 248 -4.10 -16.34 1.70
CA MET A 248 -2.71 -16.33 1.22
C MET A 248 -1.88 -17.47 1.81
N TYR A 249 -1.98 -17.73 3.12
CA TYR A 249 -1.23 -18.80 3.78
C TYR A 249 -1.68 -20.18 3.30
N LYS A 250 -2.99 -20.36 3.03
CA LYS A 250 -3.53 -21.60 2.44
C LYS A 250 -2.91 -21.84 1.06
N LEU A 251 -2.88 -20.81 0.18
CA LEU A 251 -2.26 -20.93 -1.14
C LEU A 251 -0.78 -21.31 -1.08
N GLN A 252 -0.06 -20.84 -0.06
CA GLN A 252 1.36 -21.15 0.15
C GLN A 252 1.59 -22.47 0.88
N GLY A 253 0.52 -23.18 1.30
CA GLY A 253 0.63 -24.38 2.13
C GLY A 253 1.14 -24.13 3.55
N TRP A 254 1.14 -22.88 4.01
CA TRP A 254 1.67 -22.52 5.32
C TRP A 254 0.62 -22.58 6.42
N TYR A 255 0.06 -23.77 6.63
CA TYR A 255 -1.02 -24.00 7.61
C TYR A 255 -0.61 -23.73 9.06
N LYS A 256 0.67 -23.93 9.41
CA LYS A 256 1.21 -23.59 10.74
C LYS A 256 1.14 -22.08 11.02
N GLY A 257 1.32 -21.24 9.99
CA GLY A 257 1.15 -19.80 10.10
C GLY A 257 -0.27 -19.39 10.48
N ILE A 258 -1.28 -20.06 9.90
CA ILE A 258 -2.70 -19.81 10.25
C ILE A 258 -2.92 -20.10 11.75
N LEU A 259 -2.48 -21.25 12.24
CA LEU A 259 -2.70 -21.63 13.64
C LEU A 259 -1.90 -20.75 14.60
N PHE A 260 -0.64 -20.49 14.32
CA PHE A 260 0.24 -19.77 15.24
C PHE A 260 0.10 -18.27 15.13
N GLU A 261 0.27 -17.66 13.95
CA GLU A 261 0.25 -16.20 13.80
C GLU A 261 -1.16 -15.62 13.82
N LEU A 262 -2.07 -16.17 13.02
CA LEU A 262 -3.40 -15.59 12.89
C LEU A 262 -4.31 -15.96 14.06
N ILE A 263 -4.23 -17.16 14.60
CA ILE A 263 -5.11 -17.55 15.69
C ILE A 263 -4.44 -17.29 17.04
N PHE A 264 -3.33 -17.95 17.34
CA PHE A 264 -2.71 -17.90 18.68
C PHE A 264 -2.19 -16.50 19.04
N VAL A 265 -1.32 -15.91 18.20
CA VAL A 265 -0.71 -14.59 18.47
C VAL A 265 -1.79 -13.48 18.46
N LYS A 266 -2.71 -13.54 17.51
CA LYS A 266 -3.82 -12.57 17.44
C LYS A 266 -4.78 -12.69 18.61
N LEU A 267 -5.13 -13.89 19.06
CA LEU A 267 -5.94 -14.08 20.28
C LEU A 267 -5.28 -13.48 21.50
N LEU A 268 -3.99 -13.71 21.71
CA LEU A 268 -3.25 -13.09 22.81
C LEU A 268 -3.31 -11.55 22.74
N ALA A 269 -3.15 -11.00 21.53
CA ALA A 269 -3.28 -9.57 21.31
C ALA A 269 -4.68 -9.04 21.67
N ILE A 270 -5.74 -9.70 21.15
CA ILE A 270 -7.12 -9.29 21.35
C ILE A 270 -7.53 -9.40 22.82
N ILE A 271 -7.13 -10.46 23.53
CA ILE A 271 -7.40 -10.63 24.96
C ILE A 271 -6.79 -9.49 25.77
N SER A 272 -5.68 -8.91 25.30
CA SER A 272 -5.05 -7.77 25.96
C SER A 272 -5.73 -6.41 25.70
N LEU A 273 -6.69 -6.31 24.76
CA LEU A 273 -7.44 -5.08 24.49
C LEU A 273 -8.35 -4.72 25.68
N LYS A 274 -8.62 -3.42 25.84
CA LYS A 274 -9.52 -2.93 26.91
C LYS A 274 -11.01 -3.07 26.56
N CYS A 275 -11.38 -3.00 25.28
CA CYS A 275 -12.77 -3.02 24.82
C CYS A 275 -12.95 -3.86 23.55
N LYS A 276 -14.21 -4.17 23.20
CA LYS A 276 -14.61 -4.90 21.97
C LYS A 276 -13.97 -6.28 21.76
N LYS A 277 -13.43 -6.91 22.80
CA LYS A 277 -12.73 -8.20 22.69
C LYS A 277 -13.57 -9.29 22.02
N MET A 278 -14.79 -9.49 22.48
CA MET A 278 -15.66 -10.56 21.97
C MET A 278 -16.06 -10.34 20.51
N GLU A 279 -16.31 -9.09 20.11
CA GLU A 279 -16.62 -8.74 18.74
C GLU A 279 -15.40 -9.02 17.84
N THR A 280 -14.21 -8.58 18.25
CA THR A 280 -12.95 -8.80 17.52
C THR A 280 -12.63 -10.29 17.40
N ILE A 281 -12.83 -11.08 18.46
CA ILE A 281 -12.66 -12.55 18.43
C ILE A 281 -13.61 -13.20 17.42
N LYS A 282 -14.89 -12.79 17.42
CA LYS A 282 -15.85 -13.30 16.43
C LYS A 282 -15.43 -12.97 15.00
N MET A 283 -14.95 -11.74 14.76
CA MET A 283 -14.47 -11.32 13.45
C MET A 283 -13.21 -12.06 13.03
N LEU A 284 -12.27 -12.31 13.94
CA LEU A 284 -11.08 -13.13 13.68
C LEU A 284 -11.47 -14.54 13.19
N PHE A 285 -12.29 -15.26 13.96
CA PHE A 285 -12.67 -16.63 13.57
C PHE A 285 -13.52 -16.68 12.31
N LYS A 286 -14.44 -15.72 12.14
CA LYS A 286 -15.21 -15.59 10.89
C LYS A 286 -14.28 -15.36 9.70
N GLY A 287 -13.30 -14.47 9.83
CA GLY A 287 -12.34 -14.20 8.78
C GLY A 287 -11.50 -15.45 8.43
N VAL A 288 -10.98 -16.16 9.44
CA VAL A 288 -10.24 -17.42 9.22
C VAL A 288 -11.11 -18.45 8.50
N TYR A 289 -12.36 -18.63 8.91
CA TYR A 289 -13.28 -19.57 8.26
C TYR A 289 -13.57 -19.20 6.80
N ASP A 290 -13.89 -17.93 6.53
CA ASP A 290 -14.21 -17.45 5.19
C ASP A 290 -12.96 -17.50 4.27
N GLY A 291 -11.77 -17.15 4.78
CA GLY A 291 -10.51 -17.25 4.05
C GLY A 291 -10.08 -18.70 3.77
N TRP A 292 -10.49 -19.64 4.64
CA TRP A 292 -10.27 -21.06 4.39
C TRP A 292 -11.14 -21.60 3.27
N LYS A 293 -12.38 -21.14 3.17
CA LYS A 293 -13.33 -21.56 2.13
C LYS A 293 -13.01 -20.99 0.75
N GLY A 294 -12.63 -19.70 0.68
CA GLY A 294 -12.35 -18.98 -0.56
C GLY A 294 -11.05 -19.30 -1.16
#